data_70de44bfe592964ccd8ecded22ce13eb
#
_entry.id   70de44bfe592964ccd8ecded22ce13eb
#
_cell.length_a   1.000
_cell.length_b   1.000
_cell.length_c   1.000
_cell.angle_alpha   90.00
_cell.angle_beta   90.00
_cell.angle_gamma   90.00
#
_symmetry.space_group_name_H-M   'P 1'
#
loop_
_entity.id
_entity.type
_entity.pdbx_description
1 polymer ?
#
loop_
_entity_poly.entity_id
_entity_poly.type
_entity_poly.pdbx_seq_one_letter_code
_entity_poly.pdbx_strand_id
1 'polypeptide(L)'
;MAAENYEPQDRRAVYRFFELFDLPNIPGTENTLRANAQGRITITPPIKPYLEEKMWFALFWMQPLREFWRRELGDKYFIKLQEVIPYSWLLDPTPLPQHAVIPRLEIHHWREAAKFSQKDRDLLLKVSGFSPLGWGSRGIALGADLPHAEWQRRIENALVTFESSPTILQRFHKGRLFEHRYWDPDTGELKTMKGRVRLCPYFFVEGNRVKLRGALATIAPADKKFLHGRRDAILVPLRVKESSASAED
;
A
#
# COMPACT_ATOMS: atom_id res chain seq x y z
N MET A 1 -24.88 10.91 -8.33
CA MET A 1 -25.39 10.10 -9.45
C MET A 1 -24.99 8.67 -9.17
N ALA A 2 -25.91 7.72 -9.16
CA ALA A 2 -25.57 6.30 -9.01
C ALA A 2 -24.80 5.84 -10.25
N ALA A 3 -23.84 4.93 -10.08
CA ALA A 3 -23.01 4.44 -11.18
C ALA A 3 -23.84 3.84 -12.33
N GLU A 4 -24.95 3.22 -11.99
CA GLU A 4 -25.92 2.62 -12.91
C GLU A 4 -26.47 3.59 -13.96
N ASN A 5 -26.57 4.87 -13.62
CA ASN A 5 -27.16 5.93 -14.46
C ASN A 5 -26.07 6.87 -15.03
N TYR A 6 -24.81 6.50 -14.94
CA TYR A 6 -23.74 7.33 -15.46
C TYR A 6 -23.57 7.09 -16.97
N GLU A 7 -23.84 8.13 -17.76
CA GLU A 7 -23.55 8.16 -19.18
C GLU A 7 -22.26 8.97 -19.45
N PRO A 8 -21.25 8.37 -20.07
CA PRO A 8 -20.00 9.06 -20.37
C PRO A 8 -20.22 10.23 -21.35
N GLN A 9 -19.90 11.44 -20.90
CA GLN A 9 -19.91 12.64 -21.74
C GLN A 9 -18.50 12.91 -22.26
N ASP A 10 -18.38 13.24 -23.54
CA ASP A 10 -17.09 13.50 -24.18
C ASP A 10 -16.29 14.62 -23.49
N ARG A 11 -14.96 14.46 -23.51
CA ARG A 11 -14.00 15.39 -22.91
C ARG A 11 -14.13 15.55 -21.37
N ARG A 12 -14.74 14.61 -20.68
CA ARG A 12 -14.82 14.59 -19.22
C ARG A 12 -13.70 13.76 -18.61
N ALA A 13 -13.26 14.17 -17.42
CA ALA A 13 -12.44 13.37 -16.54
C ALA A 13 -13.34 12.68 -15.50
N VAL A 14 -13.16 11.39 -15.33
CA VAL A 14 -13.86 10.58 -14.34
C VAL A 14 -12.88 10.16 -13.26
N TYR A 15 -13.14 10.57 -12.02
CA TYR A 15 -12.37 10.05 -10.88
C TYR A 15 -12.95 8.72 -10.43
N ARG A 16 -12.18 7.65 -10.60
CA ARG A 16 -12.54 6.30 -10.19
C ARG A 16 -12.40 6.17 -8.67
N PHE A 17 -13.48 5.81 -7.99
CA PHE A 17 -13.50 5.66 -6.53
C PHE A 17 -13.74 4.22 -6.08
N PHE A 18 -13.34 3.26 -6.88
CA PHE A 18 -13.40 1.82 -6.58
C PHE A 18 -12.08 1.14 -6.94
N GLU A 19 -11.83 0.01 -6.32
CA GLU A 19 -10.68 -0.83 -6.64
C GLU A 19 -10.95 -1.69 -7.89
N LEU A 20 -9.91 -1.96 -8.69
CA LEU A 20 -10.12 -2.65 -9.97
C LEU A 20 -10.57 -4.10 -9.84
N PHE A 21 -10.27 -4.77 -8.73
CA PHE A 21 -10.79 -6.12 -8.50
C PHE A 21 -12.32 -6.13 -8.35
N ASP A 22 -12.92 -5.01 -7.93
CA ASP A 22 -14.36 -4.86 -7.74
C ASP A 22 -15.11 -4.43 -9.02
N LEU A 23 -14.35 -4.17 -10.10
CA LEU A 23 -14.89 -3.73 -11.38
C LEU A 23 -16.08 -4.57 -11.92
N PRO A 24 -16.07 -5.92 -11.80
CA PRO A 24 -17.19 -6.74 -12.24
C PRO A 24 -18.50 -6.47 -11.49
N ASN A 25 -18.42 -5.92 -10.28
CA ASN A 25 -19.55 -5.63 -9.41
C ASN A 25 -20.05 -4.18 -9.55
N ILE A 26 -19.42 -3.36 -10.36
CA ILE A 26 -19.80 -1.95 -10.55
C ILE A 26 -20.72 -1.83 -11.78
N PRO A 27 -21.99 -1.48 -11.60
CA PRO A 27 -22.94 -1.33 -12.70
C PRO A 27 -22.50 -0.25 -13.69
N GLY A 28 -22.80 -0.42 -14.99
CA GLY A 28 -22.56 0.61 -16.02
C GLY A 28 -21.10 0.84 -16.41
N THR A 29 -20.16 0.02 -15.89
CA THR A 29 -18.73 0.20 -16.15
C THR A 29 -18.34 -0.03 -17.60
N GLU A 30 -19.02 -0.92 -18.33
CA GLU A 30 -18.68 -1.24 -19.73
C GLU A 30 -18.69 0.00 -20.64
N ASN A 31 -19.74 0.85 -20.53
CA ASN A 31 -19.84 2.07 -21.34
C ASN A 31 -18.73 3.05 -20.99
N THR A 32 -18.40 3.15 -19.69
CA THR A 32 -17.31 4.01 -19.20
C THR A 32 -15.95 3.53 -19.68
N LEU A 33 -15.69 2.23 -19.60
CA LEU A 33 -14.45 1.62 -20.10
C LEU A 33 -14.31 1.77 -21.62
N ARG A 34 -15.39 1.55 -22.37
CA ARG A 34 -15.42 1.73 -23.81
C ARG A 34 -15.15 3.18 -24.20
N ALA A 35 -15.79 4.14 -23.54
CA ALA A 35 -15.55 5.56 -23.78
C ALA A 35 -14.11 5.97 -23.47
N ASN A 36 -13.51 5.41 -22.41
CA ASN A 36 -12.09 5.62 -22.09
C ASN A 36 -11.16 5.01 -23.14
N ALA A 37 -11.43 3.79 -23.58
CA ALA A 37 -10.64 3.11 -24.62
C ALA A 37 -10.69 3.86 -25.97
N GLN A 38 -11.82 4.52 -26.27
CA GLN A 38 -12.00 5.39 -27.43
C GLN A 38 -11.41 6.78 -27.27
N GLY A 39 -10.82 7.12 -26.12
CA GLY A 39 -10.26 8.45 -25.84
C GLY A 39 -11.29 9.55 -25.67
N ARG A 40 -12.59 9.22 -25.56
CA ARG A 40 -13.66 10.21 -25.35
C ARG A 40 -13.66 10.79 -23.95
N ILE A 41 -13.27 10.00 -22.96
CA ILE A 41 -13.09 10.40 -21.57
C ILE A 41 -11.71 9.99 -21.05
N THR A 42 -11.30 10.60 -19.93
CA THR A 42 -10.10 10.18 -19.20
C THR A 42 -10.51 9.65 -17.84
N ILE A 43 -10.05 8.44 -17.47
CA ILE A 43 -10.29 7.86 -16.14
C ILE A 43 -9.02 8.03 -15.28
N THR A 44 -9.20 8.56 -14.09
CA THR A 44 -8.13 8.69 -13.09
C THR A 44 -8.59 8.13 -11.73
N PRO A 45 -7.81 7.34 -10.99
CA PRO A 45 -6.62 6.62 -11.45
C PRO A 45 -6.89 5.75 -12.69
N PRO A 46 -5.90 5.51 -13.55
CA PRO A 46 -6.12 4.77 -14.78
C PRO A 46 -6.50 3.30 -14.51
N ILE A 47 -7.16 2.68 -15.49
CA ILE A 47 -7.55 1.26 -15.42
C ILE A 47 -6.32 0.38 -15.73
N LYS A 48 -5.43 0.31 -14.75
CA LYS A 48 -4.16 -0.44 -14.85
C LYS A 48 -3.97 -1.25 -13.57
N PRO A 49 -4.31 -2.56 -13.58
CA PRO A 49 -4.27 -3.42 -12.39
C PRO A 49 -2.94 -3.40 -11.64
N TYR A 50 -1.84 -3.38 -12.37
CA TYR A 50 -0.51 -3.37 -11.77
C TYR A 50 -0.20 -2.13 -10.92
N LEU A 51 -0.96 -1.04 -11.03
CA LEU A 51 -0.81 0.13 -10.16
C LEU A 51 -1.39 -0.07 -8.76
N GLU A 52 -2.21 -1.11 -8.57
CA GLU A 52 -2.82 -1.45 -7.28
C GLU A 52 -2.07 -2.59 -6.58
N GLU A 53 -0.99 -3.11 -7.20
CA GLU A 53 -0.22 -4.24 -6.71
C GLU A 53 0.72 -3.89 -5.56
N LYS A 54 0.65 -4.67 -4.47
CA LYS A 54 1.59 -4.58 -3.35
C LYS A 54 2.92 -5.27 -3.64
N MET A 55 2.94 -6.16 -4.63
CA MET A 55 4.15 -6.89 -5.06
C MET A 55 5.28 -5.94 -5.45
N TRP A 56 4.98 -4.72 -5.91
CA TRP A 56 5.98 -3.70 -6.21
C TRP A 56 6.95 -3.45 -5.05
N PHE A 57 6.48 -3.54 -3.81
CA PHE A 57 7.36 -3.37 -2.65
C PHE A 57 8.40 -4.50 -2.54
N ALA A 58 8.02 -5.73 -2.85
CA ALA A 58 8.95 -6.86 -2.86
C ALA A 58 9.89 -6.79 -4.09
N LEU A 59 9.35 -6.54 -5.29
CA LEU A 59 10.13 -6.41 -6.52
C LEU A 59 11.19 -5.30 -6.41
N PHE A 60 10.88 -4.21 -5.72
CA PHE A 60 11.85 -3.13 -5.48
C PHE A 60 13.09 -3.58 -4.69
N TRP A 61 12.91 -4.55 -3.78
CA TRP A 61 14.01 -5.07 -2.94
C TRP A 61 14.68 -6.32 -3.50
N MET A 62 14.16 -6.91 -4.58
CA MET A 62 14.78 -8.09 -5.19
C MET A 62 16.14 -7.76 -5.81
N GLN A 63 17.16 -8.52 -5.41
CA GLN A 63 18.54 -8.32 -5.91
C GLN A 63 18.66 -8.41 -7.44
N PRO A 64 18.04 -9.35 -8.12
CA PRO A 64 18.08 -9.41 -9.58
C PRO A 64 17.53 -8.17 -10.29
N LEU A 65 16.64 -7.42 -9.64
CA LEU A 65 16.03 -6.21 -10.20
C LEU A 65 16.73 -4.92 -9.80
N ARG A 66 17.78 -5.00 -8.97
CA ARG A 66 18.45 -3.82 -8.42
C ARG A 66 18.99 -2.89 -9.48
N GLU A 67 19.71 -3.42 -10.48
CA GLU A 67 20.30 -2.62 -11.56
C GLU A 67 19.23 -2.03 -12.49
N PHE A 68 18.12 -2.77 -12.70
CA PHE A 68 16.95 -2.23 -13.38
C PHE A 68 16.42 -0.99 -12.65
N TRP A 69 16.18 -1.07 -11.35
CA TRP A 69 15.66 0.06 -10.57
C TRP A 69 16.63 1.25 -10.54
N ARG A 70 17.93 1.00 -10.42
CA ARG A 70 18.93 2.07 -10.45
C ARG A 70 18.94 2.80 -11.78
N ARG A 71 18.84 2.07 -12.88
CA ARG A 71 18.81 2.65 -14.23
C ARG A 71 17.54 3.46 -14.47
N GLU A 72 16.37 2.90 -14.11
CA GLU A 72 15.07 3.54 -14.39
C GLU A 72 14.77 4.72 -13.47
N LEU A 73 15.21 4.67 -12.22
CA LEU A 73 14.96 5.72 -11.22
C LEU A 73 16.11 6.72 -11.07
N GLY A 74 17.32 6.31 -11.46
CA GLY A 74 18.56 7.00 -11.09
C GLY A 74 18.95 6.77 -9.63
N ASP A 75 20.25 6.79 -9.33
CA ASP A 75 20.80 6.47 -8.01
C ASP A 75 20.19 7.33 -6.89
N LYS A 76 20.04 8.63 -7.13
CA LYS A 76 19.47 9.57 -6.14
C LYS A 76 18.08 9.16 -5.66
N TYR A 77 17.18 8.83 -6.58
CA TYR A 77 15.81 8.45 -6.23
C TYR A 77 15.73 7.01 -5.72
N PHE A 78 16.55 6.13 -6.26
CA PHE A 78 16.63 4.75 -5.76
C PHE A 78 17.01 4.72 -4.27
N ILE A 79 18.05 5.45 -3.87
CA ILE A 79 18.46 5.54 -2.46
C ILE A 79 17.36 6.15 -1.60
N LYS A 80 16.72 7.25 -2.03
CA LYS A 80 15.61 7.86 -1.29
C LYS A 80 14.42 6.92 -1.11
N LEU A 81 14.11 6.13 -2.12
CA LEU A 81 13.02 5.16 -2.02
C LEU A 81 13.37 4.01 -1.07
N GLN A 82 14.64 3.62 -0.97
CA GLN A 82 15.08 2.64 0.03
C GLN A 82 14.90 3.11 1.48
N GLU A 83 14.94 4.42 1.72
CA GLU A 83 14.67 5.00 3.03
C GLU A 83 13.17 4.99 3.39
N VAL A 84 12.30 5.05 2.38
CA VAL A 84 10.84 5.19 2.56
C VAL A 84 10.11 3.86 2.43
N ILE A 85 10.51 3.00 1.50
CA ILE A 85 9.85 1.72 1.24
C ILE A 85 10.35 0.68 2.25
N PRO A 86 9.48 0.16 3.14
CA PRO A 86 9.87 -0.90 4.06
C PRO A 86 10.41 -2.11 3.32
N TYR A 87 11.44 -2.75 3.88
CA TYR A 87 12.00 -3.94 3.28
C TYR A 87 10.94 -5.02 3.14
N SER A 88 10.81 -5.58 1.96
CA SER A 88 9.73 -6.50 1.61
C SER A 88 10.29 -7.67 0.80
N TRP A 89 9.67 -8.82 0.98
CA TRP A 89 10.00 -10.06 0.27
C TRP A 89 8.75 -10.62 -0.38
N LEU A 90 8.93 -11.30 -1.49
CA LEU A 90 7.89 -12.14 -2.09
C LEU A 90 8.01 -13.54 -1.48
N LEU A 91 6.90 -14.08 -0.97
CA LEU A 91 6.84 -15.46 -0.47
C LEU A 91 6.72 -16.42 -1.65
N ASP A 92 7.83 -16.61 -2.35
CA ASP A 92 7.93 -17.47 -3.53
C ASP A 92 8.35 -18.88 -3.09
N PRO A 93 7.55 -19.93 -3.38
CA PRO A 93 7.87 -21.32 -2.99
C PRO A 93 9.03 -21.92 -3.77
N THR A 94 9.54 -21.27 -4.81
CA THR A 94 10.65 -21.77 -5.62
C THR A 94 11.88 -22.00 -4.75
N PRO A 95 12.50 -23.21 -4.82
CA PRO A 95 13.71 -23.50 -4.06
C PRO A 95 14.84 -22.53 -4.38
N LEU A 96 15.52 -22.06 -3.36
CA LEU A 96 16.71 -21.24 -3.54
C LEU A 96 17.89 -22.12 -4.01
N PRO A 97 18.85 -21.52 -4.75
CA PRO A 97 20.12 -22.19 -5.04
C PRO A 97 20.82 -22.64 -3.74
N GLN A 98 21.61 -23.70 -3.85
CA GLN A 98 22.43 -24.18 -2.72
C GLN A 98 23.28 -23.02 -2.16
N HIS A 99 23.33 -22.91 -0.84
CA HIS A 99 24.00 -21.81 -0.11
C HIS A 99 23.40 -20.41 -0.22
N ALA A 100 22.31 -20.22 -1.00
CA ALA A 100 21.61 -18.96 -0.99
C ALA A 100 20.79 -18.79 0.29
N VAL A 101 20.70 -17.54 0.77
CA VAL A 101 19.88 -17.16 1.92
C VAL A 101 18.90 -16.07 1.54
N ILE A 102 17.76 -16.02 2.21
CA ILE A 102 16.82 -14.93 2.08
C ILE A 102 17.40 -13.71 2.82
N PRO A 103 17.71 -12.63 2.11
CA PRO A 103 18.43 -11.51 2.70
C PRO A 103 17.72 -10.93 3.92
N ARG A 104 18.48 -10.58 4.95
CA ARG A 104 18.01 -9.98 6.22
C ARG A 104 17.14 -10.88 7.10
N LEU A 105 16.88 -12.12 6.70
CA LEU A 105 16.19 -13.12 7.52
C LEU A 105 17.10 -14.30 7.83
N GLU A 106 18.17 -14.47 7.06
CA GLU A 106 19.20 -15.51 7.22
C GLU A 106 18.59 -16.92 7.27
N ILE A 107 17.57 -17.16 6.46
CA ILE A 107 16.91 -18.44 6.27
C ILE A 107 17.10 -18.93 4.84
N HIS A 108 17.10 -20.24 4.64
CA HIS A 108 17.30 -20.88 3.33
C HIS A 108 15.98 -21.24 2.65
N HIS A 109 14.90 -21.26 3.40
CA HIS A 109 13.59 -21.63 2.89
C HIS A 109 12.48 -20.91 3.66
N TRP A 110 11.42 -20.47 2.97
CA TRP A 110 10.31 -19.74 3.58
C TRP A 110 9.61 -20.48 4.72
N ARG A 111 9.57 -21.83 4.71
CA ARG A 111 9.02 -22.61 5.84
C ARG A 111 9.79 -22.42 7.15
N GLU A 112 11.03 -21.98 7.10
CA GLU A 112 11.77 -21.62 8.32
C GLU A 112 11.19 -20.37 8.98
N ALA A 113 10.68 -19.42 8.19
CA ALA A 113 9.98 -18.25 8.73
C ALA A 113 8.74 -18.63 9.55
N ALA A 114 8.11 -19.77 9.26
CA ALA A 114 7.00 -20.29 10.04
C ALA A 114 7.39 -20.62 11.50
N LYS A 115 8.68 -20.88 11.75
CA LYS A 115 9.23 -21.23 13.09
C LYS A 115 9.68 -20.00 13.88
N PHE A 116 9.60 -18.79 13.34
CA PHE A 116 10.05 -17.57 14.02
C PHE A 116 9.38 -17.41 15.37
N SER A 117 10.15 -16.97 16.36
CA SER A 117 9.62 -16.59 17.66
C SER A 117 8.77 -15.33 17.55
N GLN A 118 7.94 -15.03 18.53
CA GLN A 118 7.07 -13.85 18.49
C GLN A 118 7.83 -12.53 18.27
N LYS A 119 9.01 -12.38 18.88
CA LYS A 119 9.87 -11.20 18.75
C LYS A 119 10.48 -11.05 17.35
N ASP A 120 10.65 -12.16 16.62
CA ASP A 120 11.23 -12.16 15.28
C ASP A 120 10.14 -11.94 14.20
N ARG A 121 8.86 -11.96 14.61
CA ARG A 121 7.69 -11.80 13.74
C ARG A 121 7.18 -10.35 13.68
N ASP A 122 8.06 -9.36 13.87
CA ASP A 122 7.70 -7.95 13.60
C ASP A 122 7.64 -7.69 12.09
N LEU A 123 6.78 -8.49 11.46
CA LEU A 123 6.61 -8.67 10.03
C LEU A 123 5.12 -8.64 9.68
N LEU A 124 4.80 -8.03 8.54
CA LEU A 124 3.45 -7.97 7.99
C LEU A 124 3.33 -8.94 6.81
N LEU A 125 2.36 -9.84 6.86
CA LEU A 125 1.87 -10.57 5.70
C LEU A 125 0.83 -9.70 4.99
N LYS A 126 0.96 -9.55 3.69
CA LYS A 126 0.01 -8.80 2.86
C LYS A 126 -0.28 -9.58 1.58
N VAL A 127 -1.54 -9.94 1.38
CA VAL A 127 -1.95 -10.49 0.10
C VAL A 127 -1.78 -9.42 -0.97
N SER A 128 -1.12 -9.79 -2.06
CA SER A 128 -0.93 -9.00 -3.27
C SER A 128 -1.81 -9.55 -4.38
N GLY A 129 -1.94 -8.79 -5.45
CA GLY A 129 -2.74 -9.20 -6.58
C GLY A 129 -4.20 -8.80 -6.51
N PHE A 130 -4.89 -9.17 -7.55
CA PHE A 130 -6.30 -8.89 -7.78
C PHE A 130 -7.18 -9.76 -6.88
N SER A 131 -7.18 -9.45 -5.59
CA SER A 131 -7.91 -10.22 -4.58
C SER A 131 -8.77 -9.29 -3.72
N PRO A 132 -10.03 -9.65 -3.44
CA PRO A 132 -10.86 -8.97 -2.46
C PRO A 132 -10.21 -8.88 -1.07
N LEU A 133 -9.28 -9.81 -0.77
CA LEU A 133 -8.47 -9.78 0.45
C LEU A 133 -7.36 -8.73 0.40
N GLY A 134 -6.97 -8.27 -0.78
CA GLY A 134 -5.94 -7.25 -0.95
C GLY A 134 -6.36 -5.85 -0.46
N TRP A 135 -7.65 -5.64 -0.14
CA TRP A 135 -8.23 -4.36 0.20
C TRP A 135 -8.80 -4.30 1.63
N GLY A 136 -8.92 -3.11 2.19
CA GLY A 136 -9.55 -2.89 3.49
C GLY A 136 -8.87 -3.56 4.68
N SER A 137 -7.58 -3.85 4.59
CA SER A 137 -6.78 -4.56 5.61
C SER A 137 -7.20 -6.01 5.87
N ARG A 138 -8.10 -6.61 5.08
CA ARG A 138 -8.58 -7.99 5.29
C ARG A 138 -7.49 -9.04 5.09
N GLY A 139 -6.61 -8.82 4.11
CA GLY A 139 -5.46 -9.70 3.82
C GLY A 139 -4.16 -9.27 4.49
N ILE A 140 -4.22 -8.50 5.59
CA ILE A 140 -3.04 -8.06 6.33
C ILE A 140 -3.00 -8.74 7.69
N ALA A 141 -1.83 -9.27 8.06
CA ALA A 141 -1.60 -9.82 9.38
C ALA A 141 -0.23 -9.39 9.91
N LEU A 142 -0.18 -8.92 11.16
CA LEU A 142 1.06 -8.67 11.87
C LEU A 142 1.48 -9.93 12.63
N GLY A 143 2.62 -10.50 12.27
CA GLY A 143 3.09 -11.78 12.79
C GLY A 143 3.26 -11.79 14.31
N ALA A 144 3.71 -10.69 14.90
CA ALA A 144 3.87 -10.57 16.35
C ALA A 144 2.52 -10.61 17.13
N ASP A 145 1.39 -10.36 16.47
CA ASP A 145 0.06 -10.40 17.08
C ASP A 145 -0.62 -11.76 16.96
N LEU A 146 -0.06 -12.66 16.15
CA LEU A 146 -0.65 -13.96 15.89
C LEU A 146 -0.14 -15.02 16.88
N PRO A 147 -0.98 -15.96 17.31
CA PRO A 147 -0.52 -17.21 17.89
C PRO A 147 0.42 -17.93 16.93
N HIS A 148 1.37 -18.71 17.46
CA HIS A 148 2.37 -19.38 16.65
C HIS A 148 1.76 -20.30 15.57
N ALA A 149 0.76 -21.09 15.92
CA ALA A 149 0.08 -21.98 14.97
C ALA A 149 -0.62 -21.22 13.83
N GLU A 150 -1.21 -20.07 14.13
CA GLU A 150 -1.84 -19.20 13.10
C GLU A 150 -0.79 -18.60 12.18
N TRP A 151 0.36 -18.14 12.73
CA TRP A 151 1.47 -17.67 11.93
C TRP A 151 1.99 -18.74 10.97
N GLN A 152 2.23 -19.96 11.47
CA GLN A 152 2.66 -21.10 10.64
C GLN A 152 1.66 -21.35 9.51
N ARG A 153 0.37 -21.45 9.86
CA ARG A 153 -0.70 -21.68 8.88
C ARG A 153 -0.71 -20.60 7.79
N ARG A 154 -0.50 -19.36 8.13
CA ARG A 154 -0.49 -18.24 7.16
C ARG A 154 0.73 -18.28 6.24
N ILE A 155 1.91 -18.62 6.74
CA ILE A 155 3.10 -18.80 5.90
C ILE A 155 2.88 -19.97 4.94
N GLU A 156 2.43 -21.14 5.42
CA GLU A 156 2.18 -22.29 4.55
C GLU A 156 1.11 -21.98 3.49
N ASN A 157 0.02 -21.34 3.90
CA ASN A 157 -1.02 -20.96 2.95
C ASN A 157 -0.50 -20.00 1.87
N ALA A 158 0.32 -19.02 2.25
CA ALA A 158 0.91 -18.09 1.30
C ALA A 158 1.79 -18.78 0.25
N LEU A 159 2.52 -19.82 0.65
CA LEU A 159 3.35 -20.63 -0.26
C LEU A 159 2.48 -21.50 -1.19
N VAL A 160 1.41 -22.10 -0.67
CA VAL A 160 0.50 -22.96 -1.44
C VAL A 160 -0.30 -22.14 -2.46
N THR A 161 -0.73 -20.93 -2.09
CA THR A 161 -1.57 -20.07 -2.95
C THR A 161 -0.76 -19.12 -3.84
N PHE A 162 0.56 -19.28 -3.92
CA PHE A 162 1.44 -18.33 -4.61
C PHE A 162 1.00 -18.00 -6.03
N GLU A 163 0.68 -18.99 -6.85
CA GLU A 163 0.29 -18.80 -8.25
C GLU A 163 -1.03 -18.03 -8.41
N SER A 164 -1.96 -18.18 -7.48
CA SER A 164 -3.30 -17.57 -7.57
C SER A 164 -3.46 -16.31 -6.73
N SER A 165 -2.72 -16.21 -5.65
CA SER A 165 -2.83 -15.10 -4.68
C SER A 165 -1.50 -14.86 -3.97
N PRO A 166 -0.50 -14.31 -4.68
CA PRO A 166 0.82 -14.09 -4.12
C PRO A 166 0.76 -13.20 -2.88
N THR A 167 1.63 -13.49 -1.93
CA THR A 167 1.71 -12.77 -0.65
C THR A 167 3.11 -12.18 -0.49
N ILE A 168 3.19 -10.94 -0.03
CA ILE A 168 4.45 -10.34 0.39
C ILE A 168 4.60 -10.38 1.90
N LEU A 169 5.83 -10.58 2.34
CA LEU A 169 6.26 -10.35 3.71
C LEU A 169 6.95 -8.98 3.78
N GLN A 170 6.63 -8.17 4.77
CA GLN A 170 7.17 -6.81 4.87
C GLN A 170 7.56 -6.49 6.30
N ARG A 171 8.70 -5.82 6.51
CA ARG A 171 9.08 -5.27 7.82
C ARG A 171 7.99 -4.34 8.33
N PHE A 172 7.59 -4.53 9.59
CA PHE A 172 6.66 -3.63 10.26
C PHE A 172 7.41 -2.44 10.83
N HIS A 173 6.91 -1.24 10.55
CA HIS A 173 7.41 0.01 11.12
C HIS A 173 6.28 0.68 11.90
N LYS A 174 6.49 0.81 13.18
CA LYS A 174 5.54 1.50 14.05
C LYS A 174 5.65 3.01 13.85
N GLY A 175 4.56 3.65 13.44
CA GLY A 175 4.52 5.09 13.23
C GLY A 175 4.87 5.88 14.51
N ARG A 176 5.48 7.07 14.34
CA ARG A 176 5.78 7.98 15.44
C ARG A 176 4.49 8.41 16.17
N LEU A 177 4.55 8.48 17.48
CA LEU A 177 3.49 9.04 18.31
C LEU A 177 3.60 10.57 18.36
N PHE A 178 2.46 11.23 18.35
CA PHE A 178 2.33 12.65 18.61
C PHE A 178 0.95 12.95 19.18
N GLU A 179 0.76 14.16 19.69
CA GLU A 179 -0.51 14.66 20.21
C GLU A 179 -1.13 15.60 19.18
N HIS A 180 -2.43 15.44 18.98
CA HIS A 180 -3.22 16.26 18.08
C HIS A 180 -4.53 16.68 18.72
N ARG A 181 -4.86 17.96 18.64
CA ARG A 181 -6.12 18.51 19.12
C ARG A 181 -7.18 18.40 18.03
N TYR A 182 -8.38 18.02 18.38
CA TYR A 182 -9.50 17.93 17.45
C TYR A 182 -10.80 18.35 18.13
N TRP A 183 -11.74 18.82 17.34
CA TRP A 183 -13.09 19.09 17.79
C TRP A 183 -13.88 17.79 17.80
N ASP A 184 -14.50 17.48 18.93
CA ASP A 184 -15.39 16.33 19.07
C ASP A 184 -16.83 16.81 18.86
N PRO A 185 -17.50 16.42 17.78
CA PRO A 185 -18.87 16.86 17.48
C PRO A 185 -19.91 16.31 18.45
N ASP A 186 -19.65 15.15 19.06
CA ASP A 186 -20.60 14.49 19.97
C ASP A 186 -20.67 15.19 21.34
N THR A 187 -19.55 15.73 21.80
CA THR A 187 -19.48 16.44 23.11
C THR A 187 -19.43 17.95 22.96
N GLY A 188 -19.16 18.47 21.77
CA GLY A 188 -18.96 19.90 21.55
C GLY A 188 -17.71 20.46 22.23
N GLU A 189 -16.68 19.65 22.42
CA GLU A 189 -15.46 20.02 23.12
C GLU A 189 -14.20 19.83 22.28
N LEU A 190 -13.16 20.58 22.63
CA LEU A 190 -11.84 20.41 22.06
C LEU A 190 -11.08 19.34 22.84
N LYS A 191 -10.85 18.19 22.23
CA LYS A 191 -10.13 17.04 22.81
C LYS A 191 -8.73 16.90 22.26
N THR A 192 -7.87 16.20 22.99
CA THR A 192 -6.52 15.85 22.55
C THR A 192 -6.42 14.34 22.36
N MET A 193 -5.97 13.92 21.18
CA MET A 193 -5.68 12.52 20.87
C MET A 193 -4.17 12.31 20.81
N LYS A 194 -3.68 11.34 21.57
CA LYS A 194 -2.35 10.77 21.34
C LYS A 194 -2.47 9.68 20.31
N GLY A 195 -1.84 9.86 19.16
CA GLY A 195 -2.06 8.99 18.01
C GLY A 195 -0.85 8.82 17.11
N ARG A 196 -1.07 8.02 16.06
CA ARG A 196 -0.14 7.84 14.93
C ARG A 196 -0.81 8.26 13.64
N VAL A 197 -0.03 8.83 12.74
CA VAL A 197 -0.54 9.34 11.47
C VAL A 197 -0.21 8.41 10.32
N ARG A 198 -1.18 8.27 9.42
CA ARG A 198 -1.00 7.79 8.06
C ARG A 198 -1.12 8.98 7.12
N LEU A 199 -0.11 9.19 6.30
CA LEU A 199 -0.10 10.23 5.26
C LEU A 199 -0.44 9.61 3.91
N CYS A 200 -1.38 10.24 3.19
CA CYS A 200 -1.73 9.88 1.82
C CYS A 200 -1.46 11.08 0.91
N PRO A 201 -0.29 11.17 0.29
CA PRO A 201 -0.02 12.18 -0.73
C PRO A 201 -0.74 11.81 -2.04
N TYR A 202 -1.31 12.80 -2.69
CA TYR A 202 -1.97 12.66 -3.99
C TYR A 202 -1.12 13.27 -5.08
N PHE A 203 -0.59 12.41 -5.94
CA PHE A 203 0.21 12.80 -7.09
C PHE A 203 -0.63 12.69 -8.36
N PHE A 204 -0.57 13.72 -9.20
CA PHE A 204 -1.21 13.74 -10.52
C PHE A 204 -0.18 13.99 -11.60
N VAL A 205 -0.41 13.38 -12.76
CA VAL A 205 0.39 13.62 -13.95
C VAL A 205 -0.26 14.77 -14.72
N GLU A 206 0.47 15.86 -14.89
CA GLU A 206 0.06 17.03 -15.66
C GLU A 206 1.05 17.23 -16.82
N GLY A 207 0.59 16.93 -18.03
CA GLY A 207 1.48 16.80 -19.18
C GLY A 207 2.44 15.63 -18.97
N ASN A 208 3.74 15.92 -18.89
CA ASN A 208 4.80 14.93 -18.63
C ASN A 208 5.45 15.08 -17.23
N ARG A 209 4.82 15.80 -16.31
CA ARG A 209 5.33 16.03 -14.96
C ARG A 209 4.39 15.47 -13.91
N VAL A 210 4.98 14.80 -12.90
CA VAL A 210 4.26 14.37 -11.70
C VAL A 210 4.26 15.52 -10.69
N LYS A 211 3.06 15.89 -10.21
CA LYS A 211 2.89 16.95 -9.21
C LYS A 211 2.12 16.46 -8.00
N LEU A 212 2.61 16.83 -6.81
CA LEU A 212 1.86 16.67 -5.57
C LEU A 212 0.75 17.73 -5.52
N ARG A 213 -0.51 17.29 -5.55
CA ARG A 213 -1.69 18.19 -5.59
C ARG A 213 -2.46 18.22 -4.28
N GLY A 214 -2.16 17.35 -3.37
CA GLY A 214 -2.78 17.33 -2.07
C GLY A 214 -2.26 16.18 -1.22
N ALA A 215 -2.66 16.18 0.03
CA ALA A 215 -2.38 15.10 0.94
C ALA A 215 -3.46 15.03 2.02
N LEU A 216 -3.74 13.82 2.49
CA LEU A 216 -4.64 13.56 3.60
C LEU A 216 -3.87 12.90 4.72
N ALA A 217 -4.07 13.37 5.95
CA ALA A 217 -3.63 12.68 7.15
C ALA A 217 -4.80 11.99 7.83
N THR A 218 -4.60 10.74 8.22
CA THR A 218 -5.49 9.99 9.10
C THR A 218 -4.76 9.73 10.40
N ILE A 219 -5.28 10.23 11.52
CA ILE A 219 -4.69 10.06 12.84
C ILE A 219 -5.51 9.03 13.59
N ALA A 220 -4.90 7.92 13.94
CA ALA A 220 -5.53 6.85 14.72
C ALA A 220 -4.98 6.82 16.15
N PRO A 221 -5.80 6.41 17.15
CA PRO A 221 -5.37 6.30 18.53
C PRO A 221 -4.09 5.48 18.72
N ALA A 222 -3.29 5.82 19.72
CA ALA A 222 -1.95 5.29 19.96
C ALA A 222 -1.90 3.77 20.19
N ASP A 223 -2.99 3.17 20.67
CA ASP A 223 -3.14 1.74 20.90
C ASP A 223 -3.34 0.94 19.60
N LYS A 224 -3.65 1.63 18.50
CA LYS A 224 -3.91 0.97 17.21
C LYS A 224 -2.61 0.77 16.43
N LYS A 225 -2.41 -0.44 15.92
CA LYS A 225 -1.29 -0.80 15.05
C LYS A 225 -1.60 -0.55 13.58
N PHE A 226 -2.83 -0.82 13.17
CA PHE A 226 -3.32 -0.53 11.82
C PHE A 226 -4.08 0.79 11.77
N LEU A 227 -3.64 1.69 10.88
CA LEU A 227 -4.12 3.07 10.84
C LEU A 227 -5.21 3.31 9.77
N HIS A 228 -5.43 2.33 8.89
CA HIS A 228 -6.38 2.44 7.80
C HIS A 228 -7.74 1.85 8.15
N GLY A 229 -8.82 2.49 7.68
CA GLY A 229 -10.20 1.99 7.84
C GLY A 229 -10.73 2.03 9.28
N ARG A 230 -10.20 2.91 10.12
CA ARG A 230 -10.60 3.05 11.51
C ARG A 230 -11.75 4.06 11.67
N ARG A 231 -12.80 3.68 12.39
CA ARG A 231 -13.91 4.59 12.74
C ARG A 231 -13.53 5.62 13.80
N ASP A 232 -12.58 5.26 14.66
CA ASP A 232 -12.05 6.08 15.75
C ASP A 232 -10.86 6.97 15.31
N ALA A 233 -10.59 7.06 14.02
CA ALA A 233 -9.57 7.93 13.47
C ALA A 233 -10.16 9.27 13.03
N ILE A 234 -9.35 10.32 13.14
CA ILE A 234 -9.67 11.65 12.65
C ILE A 234 -8.94 11.93 11.33
N LEU A 235 -9.66 12.57 10.41
CA LEU A 235 -9.11 13.03 9.15
C LEU A 235 -8.74 14.50 9.29
N VAL A 236 -7.52 14.84 8.90
CA VAL A 236 -7.04 16.22 8.97
C VAL A 236 -6.41 16.64 7.65
N PRO A 237 -6.63 17.89 7.21
CA PRO A 237 -5.95 18.43 6.06
C PRO A 237 -4.46 18.59 6.37
N LEU A 238 -3.63 18.49 5.34
CA LEU A 238 -2.19 18.71 5.43
C LEU A 238 -1.80 19.98 4.70
N ARG A 239 -0.90 20.72 5.32
CA ARG A 239 -0.14 21.78 4.65
C ARG A 239 1.31 21.34 4.48
N VAL A 240 1.79 21.32 3.26
CA VAL A 240 3.22 21.18 2.99
C VAL A 240 3.88 22.52 3.30
N LYS A 241 4.80 22.53 4.26
CA LYS A 241 5.66 23.68 4.49
C LYS A 241 6.83 23.58 3.52
N GLU A 242 6.95 24.51 2.61
CA GLU A 242 8.14 24.63 1.79
C GLU A 242 9.33 24.86 2.71
N SER A 243 10.35 24.02 2.60
CA SER A 243 11.62 24.29 3.30
C SER A 243 12.24 25.49 2.62
N SER A 244 12.71 26.46 3.41
CA SER A 244 13.46 27.63 2.94
C SER A 244 14.84 27.31 2.36
N ALA A 245 15.10 26.06 2.00
CA ALA A 245 16.36 25.54 1.48
C ALA A 245 16.18 24.89 0.11
N SER A 246 15.70 25.65 -0.90
CA SER A 246 15.88 25.29 -2.30
C SER A 246 15.63 26.52 -3.21
N ALA A 247 16.35 27.59 -2.90
CA ALA A 247 16.60 28.68 -3.84
C ALA A 247 18.07 28.62 -4.28
N GLU A 248 18.52 27.44 -4.72
CA GLU A 248 19.80 27.25 -5.44
C GLU A 248 19.70 25.92 -6.17
N ASP A 249 19.55 26.02 -7.49
CA ASP A 249 19.84 25.22 -8.67
C ASP A 249 18.66 25.06 -9.64
#